data_6c4c75e51045ce489e9dd058147af2be
#
_entry.id   6c4c75e51045ce489e9dd058147af2be
#
_cell.length_a   1.000
_cell.length_b   1.000
_cell.length_c   1.000
_cell.angle_alpha   90.00
_cell.angle_beta   90.00
_cell.angle_gamma   90.00
#
_symmetry.space_group_name_H-M   'P 1'
#
loop_
_entity.id
_entity.type
_entity.pdbx_description
1 polymer ?
#
loop_
_entity_poly.entity_id
_entity_poly.type
_entity_poly.pdbx_seq_one_letter_code
_entity_poly.pdbx_strand_id
1 'polypeptide(L)'
;AETRFALCFPDVYEIGMSHLGSRILYHALNRIESIACERAFAPWPDMEQVLREEHMPLFSLETKRSLKEFDIVGFALLYEMCYTNILQMLDLSNIALLAKDRKETDPLIICGGPCVCNPAPIAPFMDAVLIGDGEEMTLEVVEAVRRAKRAGTSKAALLKELSSIRGVYIPSLKTDETTVVRSIVRDLDKAPFTGEPIVPYLNIVHDRVVLEIMRGCTRGCRFCQAGYI
;
A
#
# COMPACT_ATOMS: atom_id res chain seq x y z
N ALA A 1 9.90 12.83 -11.08
CA ALA A 1 8.51 12.43 -10.89
C ALA A 1 7.74 13.51 -10.14
N GLU A 2 6.48 13.70 -10.47
CA GLU A 2 5.61 14.68 -9.80
C GLU A 2 5.02 14.12 -8.52
N THR A 3 4.79 12.81 -8.49
CA THR A 3 4.26 12.08 -7.34
C THR A 3 5.16 10.92 -6.98
N ARG A 4 5.45 10.80 -5.69
CA ARG A 4 6.27 9.72 -5.12
C ARG A 4 5.41 8.81 -4.29
N PHE A 5 5.48 7.52 -4.57
CA PHE A 5 4.75 6.47 -3.88
C PHE A 5 5.74 5.51 -3.22
N ALA A 6 5.71 5.37 -1.90
CA ALA A 6 6.41 4.32 -1.20
C ALA A 6 5.50 3.09 -1.09
N LEU A 7 5.82 2.04 -1.83
CA LEU A 7 5.14 0.74 -1.74
C LEU A 7 5.79 -0.08 -0.63
N CYS A 8 5.12 -0.12 0.51
CA CYS A 8 5.61 -0.75 1.72
C CYS A 8 5.03 -2.15 1.89
N PHE A 9 5.90 -3.11 2.13
CA PHE A 9 5.51 -4.44 2.52
C PHE A 9 5.85 -4.64 4.00
N PRO A 10 4.85 -4.87 4.89
CA PRO A 10 5.08 -4.91 6.34
C PRO A 10 5.60 -6.27 6.82
N ASP A 11 6.61 -6.78 6.12
CA ASP A 11 7.38 -7.96 6.45
C ASP A 11 8.78 -7.80 5.83
N VAL A 12 9.68 -8.75 6.08
CA VAL A 12 11.06 -8.71 5.61
C VAL A 12 11.17 -8.81 4.09
N TYR A 13 12.30 -8.37 3.56
CA TYR A 13 12.59 -8.31 2.12
C TYR A 13 12.32 -9.63 1.38
N GLU A 14 12.74 -10.76 1.95
CA GLU A 14 12.66 -12.08 1.33
C GLU A 14 11.20 -12.52 1.10
N ILE A 15 10.30 -12.15 2.01
CA ILE A 15 8.87 -12.41 1.89
C ILE A 15 8.23 -11.40 0.93
N GLY A 16 8.51 -10.12 1.10
CA GLY A 16 7.91 -9.06 0.30
C GLY A 16 8.28 -9.14 -1.17
N MET A 17 9.53 -9.46 -1.49
CA MET A 17 9.98 -9.67 -2.87
C MET A 17 9.39 -10.93 -3.52
N SER A 18 8.88 -11.86 -2.73
CA SER A 18 8.17 -13.04 -3.22
C SER A 18 6.69 -12.75 -3.57
N HIS A 19 6.16 -11.59 -3.18
CA HIS A 19 4.74 -11.25 -3.32
C HIS A 19 4.43 -10.69 -4.71
N LEU A 20 3.63 -11.43 -5.50
CA LEU A 20 3.28 -11.06 -6.87
C LEU A 20 2.50 -9.74 -6.95
N GLY A 21 1.50 -9.53 -6.07
CA GLY A 21 0.67 -8.31 -6.08
C GLY A 21 1.48 -7.03 -5.92
N SER A 22 2.48 -7.03 -5.02
CA SER A 22 3.38 -5.86 -4.87
C SER A 22 4.22 -5.62 -6.13
N ARG A 23 4.66 -6.69 -6.81
CA ARG A 23 5.40 -6.57 -8.09
C ARG A 23 4.51 -5.99 -9.19
N ILE A 24 3.24 -6.43 -9.27
CA ILE A 24 2.27 -5.90 -10.24
C ILE A 24 2.04 -4.40 -9.99
N LEU A 25 1.76 -4.00 -8.75
CA LEU A 25 1.53 -2.59 -8.39
C LEU A 25 2.78 -1.72 -8.65
N TYR A 26 3.96 -2.20 -8.26
CA TYR A 26 5.22 -1.51 -8.53
C TYR A 26 5.42 -1.26 -10.03
N HIS A 27 5.20 -2.28 -10.85
CA HIS A 27 5.30 -2.17 -12.31
C HIS A 27 4.24 -1.22 -12.88
N ALA A 28 2.97 -1.38 -12.49
CA ALA A 28 1.87 -0.55 -12.97
C ALA A 28 2.10 0.95 -12.67
N LEU A 29 2.56 1.28 -11.46
CA LEU A 29 2.85 2.65 -11.07
C LEU A 29 4.05 3.23 -11.82
N ASN A 30 5.15 2.48 -11.95
CA ASN A 30 6.36 2.97 -12.62
C ASN A 30 6.26 3.03 -14.16
N ARG A 31 5.20 2.48 -14.77
CA ARG A 31 4.91 2.71 -16.21
C ARG A 31 4.43 4.13 -16.51
N ILE A 32 4.05 4.89 -15.49
CA ILE A 32 3.59 6.27 -15.63
C ILE A 32 4.75 7.20 -15.31
N GLU A 33 5.26 7.92 -16.31
CA GLU A 33 6.47 8.75 -16.23
C GLU A 33 6.42 9.80 -15.10
N SER A 34 5.22 10.30 -14.77
CA SER A 34 5.03 11.28 -13.69
C SER A 34 5.07 10.69 -12.29
N ILE A 35 5.10 9.38 -12.13
CA ILE A 35 5.09 8.66 -10.85
C ILE A 35 6.45 8.00 -10.63
N ALA A 36 6.97 8.09 -9.39
CA ALA A 36 8.06 7.25 -8.93
C ALA A 36 7.56 6.39 -7.77
N CYS A 37 7.42 5.10 -8.02
CA CYS A 37 7.11 4.11 -7.01
C CYS A 37 8.42 3.46 -6.53
N GLU A 38 8.67 3.52 -5.23
CA GLU A 38 9.84 2.93 -4.58
C GLU A 38 9.38 1.93 -3.51
N ARG A 39 10.20 0.93 -3.21
CA ARG A 39 9.82 -0.14 -2.27
C ARG A 39 10.45 0.07 -0.91
N ALA A 40 9.72 -0.32 0.13
CA ALA A 40 10.25 -0.43 1.47
C ALA A 40 9.71 -1.70 2.17
N PHE A 41 10.50 -2.26 3.05
CA PHE A 41 10.19 -3.48 3.79
C PHE A 41 10.39 -3.26 5.29
N ALA A 42 9.72 -4.05 6.11
CA ALA A 42 10.02 -4.07 7.54
C ALA A 42 11.46 -4.56 7.74
N PRO A 43 12.28 -3.87 8.53
CA PRO A 43 13.64 -4.28 8.77
C PRO A 43 13.69 -5.51 9.70
N TRP A 44 14.75 -6.31 9.59
CA TRP A 44 15.11 -7.27 10.60
C TRP A 44 15.50 -6.58 11.91
N PRO A 45 15.45 -7.24 13.07
CA PRO A 45 15.75 -6.60 14.36
C PRO A 45 17.13 -5.97 14.46
N ASP A 46 18.14 -6.52 13.81
CA ASP A 46 19.50 -5.95 13.75
C ASP A 46 19.53 -4.62 13.00
N MET A 47 18.86 -4.55 11.86
CA MET A 47 18.71 -3.30 11.09
C MET A 47 17.85 -2.30 11.82
N GLU A 48 16.76 -2.74 12.48
CA GLU A 48 15.95 -1.86 13.32
C GLU A 48 16.78 -1.21 14.42
N GLN A 49 17.61 -2.01 15.11
CA GLN A 49 18.50 -1.54 16.16
C GLN A 49 19.44 -0.45 15.63
N VAL A 50 20.09 -0.67 14.50
CA VAL A 50 20.99 0.30 13.86
C VAL A 50 20.23 1.59 13.51
N LEU A 51 19.04 1.48 12.90
CA LEU A 51 18.24 2.67 12.55
C LEU A 51 17.91 3.51 13.79
N ARG A 52 17.59 2.88 14.93
CA ARG A 52 17.30 3.58 16.18
C ARG A 52 18.54 4.20 16.81
N GLU A 53 19.65 3.46 16.88
CA GLU A 53 20.91 3.93 17.48
C GLU A 53 21.51 5.12 16.71
N GLU A 54 21.48 5.06 15.37
CA GLU A 54 22.01 6.10 14.49
C GLU A 54 21.00 7.21 14.18
N HIS A 55 19.78 7.15 14.76
CA HIS A 55 18.69 8.09 14.49
C HIS A 55 18.34 8.24 13.00
N MET A 56 18.53 7.20 12.23
CA MET A 56 18.20 7.16 10.81
C MET A 56 16.75 6.73 10.61
N PRO A 57 15.97 7.48 9.81
CA PRO A 57 14.61 7.05 9.48
C PRO A 57 14.64 5.85 8.53
N LEU A 58 13.60 5.02 8.58
CA LEU A 58 13.39 3.97 7.59
C LEU A 58 13.27 4.58 6.19
N PHE A 59 13.90 3.95 5.22
CA PHE A 59 14.06 4.47 3.87
C PHE A 59 13.67 3.45 2.78
N SER A 60 13.39 3.97 1.59
CA SER A 60 13.13 3.16 0.38
C SER A 60 14.37 2.48 -0.16
N LEU A 61 14.20 1.40 -0.91
CA LEU A 61 15.33 0.64 -1.48
C LEU A 61 16.00 1.35 -2.65
N GLU A 62 15.24 2.05 -3.49
CA GLU A 62 15.74 2.62 -4.74
C GLU A 62 16.61 3.86 -4.49
N THR A 63 16.03 4.90 -3.88
CA THR A 63 16.76 6.17 -3.70
C THR A 63 17.24 6.42 -2.27
N LYS A 64 17.00 5.49 -1.33
CA LYS A 64 17.33 5.63 0.10
C LYS A 64 16.65 6.84 0.76
N ARG A 65 15.50 7.24 0.23
CA ARG A 65 14.72 8.35 0.73
C ARG A 65 13.90 7.93 1.93
N SER A 66 13.81 8.79 2.95
CA SER A 66 12.92 8.56 4.10
C SER A 66 11.47 8.43 3.63
N LEU A 67 10.70 7.50 4.22
CA LEU A 67 9.29 7.33 3.86
C LEU A 67 8.47 8.60 4.11
N LYS A 68 8.88 9.43 5.04
CA LYS A 68 8.23 10.73 5.32
C LYS A 68 8.31 11.72 4.16
N GLU A 69 9.24 11.54 3.23
CA GLU A 69 9.43 12.43 2.08
C GLU A 69 8.62 12.04 0.84
N PHE A 70 7.81 10.98 0.95
CA PHE A 70 6.91 10.55 -0.11
C PHE A 70 5.57 11.30 -0.03
N ASP A 71 4.84 11.34 -1.13
CA ASP A 71 3.48 11.89 -1.15
C ASP A 71 2.48 10.87 -0.62
N ILE A 72 2.74 9.59 -0.90
CA ILE A 72 1.91 8.45 -0.48
C ILE A 72 2.81 7.35 0.08
N VAL A 73 2.40 6.77 1.21
CA VAL A 73 2.97 5.55 1.77
C VAL A 73 1.87 4.50 1.80
N GLY A 74 1.98 3.49 0.93
CA GLY A 74 0.97 2.45 0.75
C GLY A 74 1.45 1.10 1.27
N PHE A 75 0.71 0.48 2.18
CA PHE A 75 1.01 -0.81 2.77
C PHE A 75 0.23 -1.95 2.11
N ALA A 76 0.94 -3.01 1.71
CA ALA A 76 0.35 -4.27 1.27
C ALA A 76 0.02 -5.14 2.48
N LEU A 77 -1.24 -5.22 2.87
CA LEU A 77 -1.71 -5.89 4.08
C LEU A 77 -2.29 -7.27 3.76
N LEU A 78 -1.50 -8.32 3.95
CA LEU A 78 -1.86 -9.69 3.59
C LEU A 78 -2.55 -10.48 4.70
N TYR A 79 -2.16 -10.23 5.95
CA TYR A 79 -2.70 -10.93 7.13
C TYR A 79 -2.53 -10.05 8.39
N GLU A 80 -3.30 -10.34 9.42
CA GLU A 80 -3.46 -9.48 10.60
C GLU A 80 -2.18 -9.36 11.46
N MET A 81 -1.29 -10.33 11.40
CA MET A 81 -0.01 -10.28 12.12
C MET A 81 0.91 -9.13 11.65
N CYS A 82 0.65 -8.59 10.44
CA CYS A 82 1.40 -7.46 9.91
C CYS A 82 1.01 -6.10 10.52
N TYR A 83 -0.05 -6.00 11.30
CA TYR A 83 -0.51 -4.71 11.85
C TYR A 83 0.57 -4.03 12.69
N THR A 84 1.24 -4.77 13.57
CA THR A 84 2.31 -4.22 14.40
C THR A 84 3.52 -3.78 13.59
N ASN A 85 3.84 -4.50 12.52
CA ASN A 85 4.94 -4.14 11.63
C ASN A 85 4.66 -2.82 10.87
N ILE A 86 3.39 -2.57 10.50
CA ILE A 86 3.00 -1.27 9.93
C ILE A 86 3.29 -0.14 10.93
N LEU A 87 2.90 -0.32 12.19
CA LEU A 87 3.15 0.68 13.22
C LEU A 87 4.65 0.90 13.46
N GLN A 88 5.43 -0.19 13.47
CA GLN A 88 6.89 -0.12 13.57
C GLN A 88 7.51 0.65 12.38
N MET A 89 7.07 0.39 11.15
CA MET A 89 7.56 1.09 9.96
C MET A 89 7.21 2.58 9.99
N LEU A 90 6.02 2.95 10.46
CA LEU A 90 5.62 4.35 10.64
C LEU A 90 6.48 5.04 11.72
N ASP A 91 6.70 4.37 12.86
CA ASP A 91 7.53 4.86 13.96
C ASP A 91 8.98 5.09 13.50
N LEU A 92 9.59 4.08 12.86
CA LEU A 92 10.95 4.18 12.30
C LEU A 92 11.07 5.27 11.22
N SER A 93 9.98 5.65 10.58
CA SER A 93 9.93 6.71 9.57
C SER A 93 9.66 8.10 10.15
N ASN A 94 9.52 8.24 11.48
CA ASN A 94 9.11 9.48 12.15
C ASN A 94 7.76 10.02 11.59
N ILE A 95 6.82 9.13 11.28
CA ILE A 95 5.45 9.45 10.85
C ILE A 95 4.51 9.19 12.03
N ALA A 96 3.64 10.15 12.34
CA ALA A 96 2.67 9.98 13.41
C ALA A 96 1.80 8.73 13.18
N LEU A 97 1.68 7.88 14.21
CA LEU A 97 0.96 6.62 14.10
C LEU A 97 -0.52 6.85 13.78
N LEU A 98 -1.20 7.63 14.61
CA LEU A 98 -2.61 7.90 14.41
C LEU A 98 -2.85 8.90 13.28
N ALA A 99 -3.79 8.59 12.40
CA ALA A 99 -4.15 9.45 11.27
C ALA A 99 -4.53 10.87 11.71
N LYS A 100 -5.24 11.00 12.85
CA LYS A 100 -5.67 12.29 13.41
C LYS A 100 -4.54 13.20 13.87
N ASP A 101 -3.35 12.64 14.14
CA ASP A 101 -2.19 13.39 14.64
C ASP A 101 -1.24 13.81 13.51
N ARG A 102 -1.54 13.42 12.25
CA ARG A 102 -0.76 13.78 11.05
C ARG A 102 -1.06 15.20 10.59
N LYS A 103 -0.01 15.86 10.14
CA LYS A 103 -0.07 17.21 9.57
C LYS A 103 -0.41 17.16 8.08
N GLU A 104 -0.77 18.31 7.52
CA GLU A 104 -0.98 18.48 6.07
C GLU A 104 0.26 18.12 5.23
N THR A 105 1.45 18.29 5.82
CA THR A 105 2.75 18.01 5.17
C THR A 105 3.17 16.54 5.27
N ASP A 106 2.50 15.74 6.10
CA ASP A 106 2.82 14.32 6.22
C ASP A 106 2.23 13.53 5.03
N PRO A 107 2.87 12.44 4.61
CA PRO A 107 2.38 11.63 3.53
C PRO A 107 0.96 11.09 3.77
N LEU A 108 0.25 10.79 2.68
CA LEU A 108 -1.00 10.06 2.75
C LEU A 108 -0.70 8.59 3.05
N ILE A 109 -1.18 8.08 4.17
CA ILE A 109 -0.97 6.68 4.58
C ILE A 109 -2.18 5.84 4.17
N ILE A 110 -1.93 4.87 3.28
CA ILE A 110 -2.97 3.99 2.76
C ILE A 110 -2.60 2.53 2.96
N CYS A 111 -3.59 1.64 2.95
CA CYS A 111 -3.34 0.20 2.90
C CYS A 111 -4.33 -0.50 1.98
N GLY A 112 -3.91 -1.63 1.43
CA GLY A 112 -4.72 -2.52 0.59
C GLY A 112 -4.28 -3.96 0.74
N GLY A 113 -5.08 -4.91 0.25
CA GLY A 113 -4.81 -6.34 0.33
C GLY A 113 -5.94 -7.13 1.00
N PRO A 114 -5.82 -8.45 1.16
CA PRO A 114 -6.93 -9.30 1.63
C PRO A 114 -7.50 -8.92 2.98
N CYS A 115 -6.66 -8.50 3.93
CA CYS A 115 -7.09 -8.19 5.30
C CYS A 115 -7.92 -6.93 5.44
N VAL A 116 -7.87 -6.01 4.45
CA VAL A 116 -8.62 -4.75 4.54
C VAL A 116 -10.12 -4.91 4.36
N CYS A 117 -10.62 -6.10 4.05
CA CYS A 117 -12.06 -6.40 4.09
C CYS A 117 -12.66 -6.20 5.49
N ASN A 118 -11.84 -6.32 6.55
CA ASN A 118 -12.16 -5.85 7.89
C ASN A 118 -11.19 -4.72 8.28
N PRO A 119 -11.48 -3.46 7.90
CA PRO A 119 -10.56 -2.35 8.14
C PRO A 119 -10.54 -1.87 9.59
N ALA A 120 -11.53 -2.25 10.41
CA ALA A 120 -11.73 -1.68 11.74
C ALA A 120 -10.48 -1.67 12.64
N PRO A 121 -9.68 -2.76 12.73
CA PRO A 121 -8.50 -2.76 13.61
C PRO A 121 -7.40 -1.78 13.17
N ILE A 122 -7.23 -1.57 11.86
CA ILE A 122 -6.16 -0.72 11.32
C ILE A 122 -6.64 0.72 10.97
N ALA A 123 -7.95 0.94 10.92
CA ALA A 123 -8.56 2.20 10.52
C ALA A 123 -8.03 3.45 11.24
N PRO A 124 -7.76 3.44 12.57
CA PRO A 124 -7.25 4.62 13.27
C PRO A 124 -5.87 5.10 12.77
N PHE A 125 -5.13 4.22 12.11
CA PHE A 125 -3.77 4.46 11.63
C PHE A 125 -3.71 4.80 10.15
N MET A 126 -4.81 4.66 9.40
CA MET A 126 -4.86 4.87 7.95
C MET A 126 -5.64 6.13 7.58
N ASP A 127 -5.14 6.85 6.58
CA ASP A 127 -5.89 7.96 5.97
C ASP A 127 -6.93 7.40 4.99
N ALA A 128 -6.59 6.35 4.24
CA ALA A 128 -7.50 5.63 3.36
C ALA A 128 -7.22 4.13 3.34
N VAL A 129 -8.25 3.32 3.08
CA VAL A 129 -8.17 1.86 2.94
C VAL A 129 -8.72 1.47 1.57
N LEU A 130 -7.96 0.71 0.81
CA LEU A 130 -8.26 0.31 -0.55
C LEU A 130 -8.82 -1.11 -0.56
N ILE A 131 -10.14 -1.27 -0.77
CA ILE A 131 -10.87 -2.54 -0.66
C ILE A 131 -11.13 -3.12 -2.05
N GLY A 132 -10.53 -4.26 -2.35
CA GLY A 132 -10.63 -4.97 -3.61
C GLY A 132 -9.33 -4.98 -4.41
N ASP A 133 -9.46 -5.18 -5.73
CA ASP A 133 -8.32 -5.23 -6.65
C ASP A 133 -7.66 -3.84 -6.77
N GLY A 134 -6.35 -3.81 -6.61
CA GLY A 134 -5.61 -2.55 -6.43
C GLY A 134 -5.12 -1.87 -7.69
N GLU A 135 -5.05 -2.55 -8.84
CA GLU A 135 -4.34 -2.09 -10.03
C GLU A 135 -4.90 -0.78 -10.58
N GLU A 136 -6.20 -0.72 -10.84
CA GLU A 136 -6.86 0.46 -11.36
C GLU A 136 -7.10 1.48 -10.24
N MET A 137 -7.61 1.03 -9.09
CA MET A 137 -7.94 1.88 -7.94
C MET A 137 -6.72 2.65 -7.41
N THR A 138 -5.55 2.01 -7.31
CA THR A 138 -4.33 2.68 -6.85
C THR A 138 -3.91 3.80 -7.81
N LEU A 139 -4.05 3.58 -9.12
CA LEU A 139 -3.75 4.60 -10.13
C LEU A 139 -4.69 5.80 -10.02
N GLU A 140 -6.00 5.57 -9.79
CA GLU A 140 -6.98 6.63 -9.55
C GLU A 140 -6.64 7.45 -8.30
N VAL A 141 -6.26 6.78 -7.21
CA VAL A 141 -5.83 7.44 -5.96
C VAL A 141 -4.58 8.29 -6.18
N VAL A 142 -3.55 7.75 -6.85
CA VAL A 142 -2.31 8.49 -7.14
C VAL A 142 -2.59 9.70 -8.03
N GLU A 143 -3.47 9.58 -9.02
CA GLU A 143 -3.85 10.67 -9.88
C GLU A 143 -4.61 11.78 -9.13
N ALA A 144 -5.50 11.41 -8.19
CA ALA A 144 -6.17 12.37 -7.32
C ALA A 144 -5.17 13.12 -6.43
N VAL A 145 -4.21 12.42 -5.83
CA VAL A 145 -3.13 13.04 -5.04
C VAL A 145 -2.29 13.99 -5.91
N ARG A 146 -1.94 13.60 -7.13
CA ARG A 146 -1.20 14.43 -8.07
C ARG A 146 -1.95 15.72 -8.39
N ARG A 147 -3.26 15.63 -8.69
CA ARG A 147 -4.10 16.82 -8.94
C ARG A 147 -4.17 17.71 -7.70
N ALA A 148 -4.41 17.14 -6.53
CA ALA A 148 -4.48 17.88 -5.27
C ALA A 148 -3.17 18.63 -4.97
N LYS A 149 -2.03 17.96 -5.16
CA LYS A 149 -0.69 18.57 -4.99
C LYS A 149 -0.48 19.76 -5.92
N ARG A 150 -0.84 19.65 -7.19
CA ARG A 150 -0.74 20.75 -8.17
C ARG A 150 -1.65 21.93 -7.84
N ALA A 151 -2.84 21.63 -7.31
CA ALA A 151 -3.84 22.63 -6.96
C ALA A 151 -3.65 23.24 -5.56
N GLY A 152 -2.75 22.70 -4.73
CA GLY A 152 -2.61 23.10 -3.33
C GLY A 152 -3.85 22.77 -2.50
N THR A 153 -4.54 21.67 -2.83
CA THR A 153 -5.78 21.24 -2.16
C THR A 153 -5.44 20.69 -0.77
N SER A 154 -6.25 21.03 0.25
CA SER A 154 -6.08 20.51 1.60
C SER A 154 -6.28 18.99 1.67
N LYS A 155 -5.63 18.33 2.65
CA LYS A 155 -5.79 16.89 2.90
C LYS A 155 -7.25 16.50 3.13
N ALA A 156 -8.01 17.32 3.85
CA ALA A 156 -9.42 17.08 4.10
C ALA A 156 -10.26 17.05 2.79
N ALA A 157 -10.00 17.98 1.88
CA ALA A 157 -10.67 18.01 0.57
C ALA A 157 -10.24 16.84 -0.31
N LEU A 158 -8.95 16.48 -0.30
CA LEU A 158 -8.45 15.28 -0.98
C LEU A 158 -9.13 14.01 -0.44
N LEU A 159 -9.22 13.80 0.87
CA LEU A 159 -9.88 12.64 1.44
C LEU A 159 -11.35 12.55 1.03
N LYS A 160 -12.04 13.68 0.93
CA LYS A 160 -13.40 13.73 0.41
C LYS A 160 -13.48 13.35 -1.07
N GLU A 161 -12.54 13.79 -1.91
CA GLU A 161 -12.45 13.35 -3.31
C GLU A 161 -12.19 11.84 -3.38
N LEU A 162 -11.21 11.32 -2.62
CA LEU A 162 -10.88 9.90 -2.59
C LEU A 162 -12.06 9.02 -2.17
N SER A 163 -12.95 9.48 -1.29
CA SER A 163 -14.14 8.72 -0.87
C SER A 163 -15.13 8.44 -1.99
N SER A 164 -15.04 9.12 -3.13
CA SER A 164 -15.86 8.88 -4.32
C SER A 164 -15.29 7.77 -5.23
N ILE A 165 -14.05 7.38 -5.03
CA ILE A 165 -13.40 6.31 -5.81
C ILE A 165 -13.92 4.96 -5.31
N ARG A 166 -14.31 4.10 -6.26
CA ARG A 166 -14.81 2.75 -5.93
C ARG A 166 -13.74 1.96 -5.17
N GLY A 167 -14.12 1.35 -4.06
CA GLY A 167 -13.24 0.56 -3.21
C GLY A 167 -12.47 1.37 -2.17
N VAL A 168 -12.51 2.70 -2.21
CA VAL A 168 -11.81 3.53 -1.22
C VAL A 168 -12.69 3.79 -0.01
N TYR A 169 -12.20 3.40 1.16
CA TYR A 169 -12.79 3.67 2.46
C TYR A 169 -11.95 4.72 3.19
N ILE A 170 -12.59 5.80 3.63
CA ILE A 170 -11.94 6.88 4.40
C ILE A 170 -12.40 6.80 5.85
N PRO A 171 -11.55 6.33 6.79
CA PRO A 171 -11.95 6.14 8.18
C PRO A 171 -12.46 7.42 8.86
N SER A 172 -11.87 8.57 8.58
CA SER A 172 -12.26 9.86 9.16
C SER A 172 -13.61 10.39 8.68
N LEU A 173 -14.15 9.87 7.56
CA LEU A 173 -15.45 10.23 7.01
C LEU A 173 -16.54 9.18 7.28
N LYS A 174 -16.22 8.15 8.08
CA LYS A 174 -17.14 7.05 8.37
C LYS A 174 -18.39 7.54 9.10
N THR A 175 -19.55 7.07 8.63
CA THR A 175 -20.85 7.12 9.32
C THR A 175 -21.38 5.72 9.50
N ASP A 176 -22.46 5.52 10.27
CA ASP A 176 -23.09 4.21 10.46
C ASP A 176 -23.66 3.63 9.16
N GLU A 177 -23.95 4.50 8.18
CA GLU A 177 -24.48 4.12 6.86
C GLU A 177 -23.37 3.90 5.80
N THR A 178 -22.10 4.06 6.16
CA THR A 178 -20.99 3.95 5.19
C THR A 178 -20.89 2.54 4.64
N THR A 179 -21.14 2.40 3.34
CA THR A 179 -20.95 1.16 2.59
C THR A 179 -19.92 1.37 1.49
N VAL A 180 -18.94 0.47 1.38
CA VAL A 180 -17.91 0.52 0.34
C VAL A 180 -18.11 -0.64 -0.61
N VAL A 181 -18.29 -0.33 -1.89
CA VAL A 181 -18.36 -1.33 -2.96
C VAL A 181 -16.94 -1.64 -3.40
N ARG A 182 -16.46 -2.87 -3.16
CA ARG A 182 -15.10 -3.27 -3.51
C ARG A 182 -14.77 -3.04 -5.00
N SER A 183 -13.54 -2.69 -5.29
CA SER A 183 -13.01 -2.67 -6.65
C SER A 183 -12.78 -4.08 -7.15
N ILE A 184 -13.10 -4.36 -8.41
CA ILE A 184 -12.90 -5.66 -9.04
C ILE A 184 -12.42 -5.43 -10.46
N VAL A 185 -11.28 -6.03 -10.81
CA VAL A 185 -10.81 -6.13 -12.20
C VAL A 185 -11.76 -7.04 -12.97
N ARG A 186 -12.44 -6.50 -14.00
CA ARG A 186 -13.45 -7.23 -14.74
C ARG A 186 -12.90 -8.17 -15.81
N ASP A 187 -11.73 -7.84 -16.30
CA ASP A 187 -11.07 -8.56 -17.40
C ASP A 187 -9.60 -8.76 -17.04
N LEU A 188 -9.28 -9.97 -16.56
CA LEU A 188 -7.93 -10.29 -16.08
C LEU A 188 -6.90 -10.26 -17.23
N ASP A 189 -7.33 -10.54 -18.46
CA ASP A 189 -6.45 -10.52 -19.65
C ASP A 189 -5.97 -9.11 -19.99
N LYS A 190 -6.69 -8.08 -19.52
CA LYS A 190 -6.33 -6.67 -19.70
C LYS A 190 -5.69 -6.03 -18.45
N ALA A 191 -5.68 -6.77 -17.34
CA ALA A 191 -5.07 -6.28 -16.10
C ALA A 191 -3.56 -6.05 -16.28
N PRO A 192 -2.99 -5.03 -15.64
CA PRO A 192 -1.55 -4.85 -15.61
C PRO A 192 -0.85 -6.09 -15.07
N PHE A 193 0.13 -6.58 -15.79
CA PHE A 193 0.98 -7.70 -15.37
C PHE A 193 2.45 -7.36 -15.57
N THR A 194 3.35 -7.98 -14.80
CA THR A 194 4.77 -7.72 -14.88
C THR A 194 5.40 -8.52 -16.03
N GLY A 195 5.56 -7.89 -17.20
CA GLY A 195 6.33 -8.49 -18.31
C GLY A 195 7.84 -8.52 -18.03
N GLU A 196 8.33 -7.61 -17.18
CA GLU A 196 9.74 -7.49 -16.78
C GLU A 196 9.82 -7.58 -15.27
N PRO A 197 9.97 -8.79 -14.70
CA PRO A 197 10.03 -8.99 -13.26
C PRO A 197 11.33 -8.41 -12.67
N ILE A 198 11.20 -7.77 -11.50
CA ILE A 198 12.34 -7.28 -10.75
C ILE A 198 13.12 -8.50 -10.23
N VAL A 199 14.43 -8.52 -10.53
CA VAL A 199 15.34 -9.54 -10.02
C VAL A 199 15.76 -9.18 -8.60
N PRO A 200 15.59 -10.09 -7.63
CA PRO A 200 16.02 -9.84 -6.25
C PRO A 200 17.55 -9.88 -6.13
N TYR A 201 18.09 -9.04 -5.22
CA TYR A 201 19.53 -9.06 -4.89
C TYR A 201 19.92 -10.19 -3.94
N LEU A 202 18.97 -10.67 -3.14
CA LEU A 202 19.15 -11.72 -2.15
C LEU A 202 18.25 -12.90 -2.48
N ASN A 203 18.52 -14.06 -1.87
CA ASN A 203 17.61 -15.20 -1.95
C ASN A 203 16.24 -14.81 -1.39
N ILE A 204 15.19 -15.21 -2.08
CA ILE A 204 13.81 -14.95 -1.68
C ILE A 204 13.07 -16.28 -1.47
N VAL A 205 11.93 -16.23 -0.78
CA VAL A 205 11.15 -17.44 -0.45
C VAL A 205 10.63 -18.14 -1.72
N HIS A 206 10.20 -17.35 -2.72
CA HIS A 206 9.69 -17.87 -3.98
C HIS A 206 10.52 -17.36 -5.16
N ASP A 207 11.74 -17.91 -5.32
CA ASP A 207 12.61 -17.64 -6.47
C ASP A 207 12.15 -18.44 -7.70
N ARG A 208 11.04 -17.98 -8.28
CA ARG A 208 10.41 -18.62 -9.46
C ARG A 208 9.54 -17.63 -10.22
N VAL A 209 9.26 -17.94 -11.46
CA VAL A 209 8.24 -17.22 -12.24
C VAL A 209 6.87 -17.58 -11.67
N VAL A 210 6.09 -16.56 -11.36
CA VAL A 210 4.71 -16.69 -10.89
C VAL A 210 3.78 -16.10 -11.92
N LEU A 211 2.80 -16.89 -12.38
CA LEU A 211 1.77 -16.46 -13.30
C LEU A 211 0.43 -16.45 -12.59
N GLU A 212 -0.30 -15.34 -12.68
CA GLU A 212 -1.66 -15.24 -12.20
C GLU A 212 -2.61 -15.77 -13.26
N ILE A 213 -3.36 -16.82 -12.94
CA ILE A 213 -4.32 -17.46 -13.88
C ILE A 213 -5.76 -17.25 -13.47
N MET A 214 -6.03 -16.89 -12.21
CA MET A 214 -7.37 -16.62 -11.70
C MET A 214 -7.30 -15.90 -10.36
N ARG A 215 -8.38 -15.23 -9.99
CA ARG A 215 -8.61 -14.65 -8.66
C ARG A 215 -9.82 -15.30 -8.00
N GLY A 216 -9.78 -15.39 -6.66
CA GLY A 216 -10.82 -16.05 -5.89
C GLY A 216 -10.76 -17.57 -5.92
N CYS A 217 -11.76 -18.23 -5.32
CA CYS A 217 -11.85 -19.68 -5.26
C CYS A 217 -13.32 -20.12 -5.26
N THR A 218 -13.63 -21.16 -6.04
CA THR A 218 -15.00 -21.73 -6.17
C THR A 218 -15.31 -22.83 -5.14
N ARG A 219 -14.35 -23.21 -4.26
CA ARG A 219 -14.49 -24.37 -3.36
C ARG A 219 -15.44 -24.13 -2.17
N GLY A 220 -15.61 -22.88 -1.71
CA GLY A 220 -16.53 -22.56 -0.62
C GLY A 220 -16.15 -23.17 0.74
N CYS A 221 -14.87 -23.40 1.03
CA CYS A 221 -14.41 -23.91 2.32
C CYS A 221 -14.78 -22.93 3.43
N ARG A 222 -15.43 -23.41 4.51
CA ARG A 222 -16.00 -22.57 5.58
C ARG A 222 -14.97 -21.74 6.35
N PHE A 223 -13.73 -22.17 6.40
CA PHE A 223 -12.63 -21.48 7.10
C PHE A 223 -11.83 -20.51 6.19
N CYS A 224 -12.08 -20.50 4.88
CA CYS A 224 -11.23 -19.81 3.92
C CYS A 224 -11.91 -18.57 3.37
N GLN A 225 -11.20 -17.45 3.36
CA GLN A 225 -11.68 -16.16 2.83
C GLN A 225 -11.64 -16.10 1.29
N ALA A 226 -10.80 -16.90 0.63
CA ALA A 226 -10.53 -16.78 -0.80
C ALA A 226 -11.75 -16.93 -1.74
N GLY A 227 -12.88 -17.42 -1.24
CA GLY A 227 -14.15 -17.49 -1.98
C GLY A 227 -15.07 -16.29 -1.74
N TYR A 228 -14.69 -15.36 -0.83
CA TYR A 228 -15.53 -14.23 -0.40
C TYR A 228 -14.88 -12.87 -0.64
N ILE A 229 -13.56 -12.82 -0.73
CA ILE A 229 -12.76 -11.59 -0.95
C ILE A 229 -12.12 -11.57 -2.32
#